data_2bfdc2aabff0d171745663288440794e
#
_entry.id   2bfdc2aabff0d171745663288440794e
#
_cell.length_a   1.000
_cell.length_b   1.000
_cell.length_c   1.000
_cell.angle_alpha   90.00
_cell.angle_beta   90.00
_cell.angle_gamma   90.00
#
_symmetry.space_group_name_H-M   'P 1'
#
loop_
_entity.id
_entity.type
_entity.pdbx_description
1 polymer ?
#
loop_
_entity_poly.entity_id
_entity_poly.type
_entity_poly.pdbx_seq_one_letter_code
_entity_poly.pdbx_strand_id
1 'polypeptide(L)'
;MKRLAPLFTFLIITSSSVLFGQDYPSEWRQFTKAGYIYDIQHDRNLSGRTETDFKNYLTDIARTNIGKQIQIRISDHASLNKVSINGRSYISYTSSTKFSTDLNIKLIKTKAYYNSFTKEGYSIAYINESKAISTYVKDVRIIYNKISNAIAIADTYVSTGFKTKARAELENARCEFSKLGEPYFWLAILNYPENDLKDLLLEKTSLEQTLTYKLSELQHGINIYVQCSADMFGTPYLQLEGDIKEPLSIIGCNFCNDANEADWIVTVRSAAEEYNHITIGGNSAYFSFVHANISLTKTATQQVVYNGEITEKGSHTHNYNQAARDGYKKISQQISEILLKHIK
;
A
#
# COMPACT_ATOMS: atom_id res chain seq x y z
N MET A 1 7.30 43.70 30.04
CA MET A 1 7.73 43.37 28.68
C MET A 1 6.49 43.06 27.83
N LYS A 2 6.07 44.04 27.02
CA LYS A 2 4.90 43.93 26.14
C LYS A 2 5.34 43.21 24.86
N ARG A 3 4.78 42.04 24.57
CA ARG A 3 4.97 41.31 23.29
C ARG A 3 4.09 41.96 22.23
N LEU A 4 4.69 42.61 21.25
CA LEU A 4 4.04 43.04 20.02
C LEU A 4 3.71 41.79 19.19
N ALA A 5 2.43 41.61 18.90
CA ALA A 5 1.96 40.66 17.87
C ALA A 5 2.28 41.27 16.49
N PRO A 6 2.80 40.47 15.54
CA PRO A 6 2.95 40.95 14.18
C PRO A 6 1.56 41.00 13.52
N LEU A 7 1.19 42.22 13.13
CA LEU A 7 0.08 42.48 12.21
C LEU A 7 0.46 41.87 10.84
N PHE A 8 -0.04 40.72 10.51
CA PHE A 8 0.00 40.20 9.15
C PHE A 8 -1.02 40.96 8.30
N THR A 9 -0.52 41.90 7.54
CA THR A 9 -1.27 42.61 6.51
C THR A 9 -1.59 41.58 5.41
N PHE A 10 -2.83 41.13 5.35
CA PHE A 10 -3.36 40.35 4.24
C PHE A 10 -3.28 41.24 2.98
N LEU A 11 -2.27 41.00 2.15
CA LEU A 11 -2.22 41.56 0.81
C LEU A 11 -3.25 40.78 -0.02
N ILE A 12 -4.49 41.26 -0.01
CA ILE A 12 -5.50 40.85 -0.98
C ILE A 12 -4.98 41.36 -2.32
N ILE A 13 -4.41 40.47 -3.11
CA ILE A 13 -4.21 40.72 -4.53
C ILE A 13 -5.61 40.73 -5.14
N THR A 14 -6.27 41.87 -5.02
CA THR A 14 -7.39 42.19 -5.88
C THR A 14 -6.79 42.29 -7.27
N SER A 15 -6.95 41.21 -8.08
CA SER A 15 -6.85 41.36 -9.51
C SER A 15 -7.74 42.57 -9.83
N SER A 16 -7.11 43.66 -10.31
CA SER A 16 -7.79 44.83 -10.79
C SER A 16 -8.77 44.41 -11.87
N SER A 17 -9.98 44.05 -11.45
CA SER A 17 -11.12 43.96 -12.33
C SER A 17 -11.39 45.40 -12.82
N VAL A 18 -10.80 45.72 -13.95
CA VAL A 18 -11.23 46.84 -14.75
C VAL A 18 -12.73 46.68 -14.94
N LEU A 19 -13.49 47.64 -14.38
CA LEU A 19 -14.94 47.75 -14.52
C LEU A 19 -15.28 48.05 -15.99
N PHE A 20 -15.10 47.06 -16.88
CA PHE A 20 -15.79 47.03 -18.17
C PHE A 20 -17.13 46.34 -17.94
N GLY A 21 -18.18 46.89 -18.49
CA GLY A 21 -19.53 46.34 -18.40
C GLY A 21 -19.48 44.83 -18.69
N GLN A 22 -19.84 44.03 -17.68
CA GLN A 22 -19.70 42.57 -17.76
C GLN A 22 -20.79 42.00 -18.63
N ASP A 23 -20.51 41.80 -19.91
CA ASP A 23 -21.43 41.20 -20.89
C ASP A 23 -21.36 39.68 -20.98
N TYR A 24 -20.71 39.01 -19.96
CA TYR A 24 -20.81 37.57 -19.91
C TYR A 24 -22.20 37.12 -19.40
N PRO A 25 -22.65 35.90 -19.77
CA PRO A 25 -23.98 35.43 -19.40
C PRO A 25 -24.26 35.60 -17.90
N SER A 26 -25.34 36.29 -17.54
CA SER A 26 -25.69 36.63 -16.15
C SER A 26 -25.78 35.42 -15.24
N GLU A 27 -26.07 34.24 -15.78
CA GLU A 27 -26.09 32.96 -15.13
C GLU A 27 -24.71 32.51 -14.58
N TRP A 28 -23.61 33.09 -15.09
CA TRP A 28 -22.27 32.76 -14.61
C TRP A 28 -21.91 33.43 -13.27
N ARG A 29 -22.67 34.46 -12.87
CA ARG A 29 -22.49 35.14 -11.56
C ARG A 29 -22.62 34.21 -10.40
N GLN A 30 -23.34 33.08 -10.54
CA GLN A 30 -23.40 32.06 -9.51
C GLN A 30 -22.06 31.38 -9.22
N PHE A 31 -21.17 31.31 -10.20
CA PHE A 31 -19.85 30.66 -10.08
C PHE A 31 -18.75 31.60 -9.57
N THR A 32 -19.04 32.91 -9.46
CA THR A 32 -18.09 33.93 -8.98
C THR A 32 -18.31 34.23 -7.49
N LYS A 33 -19.12 33.45 -6.79
CA LYS A 33 -19.40 33.60 -5.37
C LYS A 33 -18.44 32.76 -4.53
N ALA A 34 -18.43 33.04 -3.22
CA ALA A 34 -17.72 32.20 -2.26
C ALA A 34 -18.14 30.72 -2.38
N GLY A 35 -17.19 29.80 -2.19
CA GLY A 35 -17.40 28.36 -2.38
C GLY A 35 -17.11 27.86 -3.80
N TYR A 36 -16.56 28.73 -4.66
CA TYR A 36 -16.05 28.36 -5.98
C TYR A 36 -14.61 28.82 -6.15
N ILE A 37 -13.77 27.95 -6.69
CA ILE A 37 -12.51 28.34 -7.34
C ILE A 37 -12.86 28.57 -8.80
N TYR A 38 -12.62 29.75 -9.33
CA TYR A 38 -13.00 30.05 -10.70
C TYR A 38 -12.00 30.98 -11.38
N ASP A 39 -12.02 30.95 -12.71
CA ASP A 39 -11.35 31.91 -13.59
C ASP A 39 -12.23 32.21 -14.78
N ILE A 40 -12.34 33.50 -15.12
CA ILE A 40 -13.09 33.96 -16.29
C ILE A 40 -12.10 34.59 -17.26
N GLN A 41 -12.18 34.15 -18.52
CA GLN A 41 -11.43 34.71 -19.64
C GLN A 41 -12.37 35.40 -20.60
N HIS A 42 -11.94 36.55 -21.09
CA HIS A 42 -12.61 37.33 -22.12
C HIS A 42 -11.56 37.85 -23.10
N ASP A 43 -11.87 37.75 -24.40
CA ASP A 43 -11.04 38.33 -25.45
C ASP A 43 -11.87 38.53 -26.72
N ARG A 44 -11.36 39.34 -27.66
CA ARG A 44 -11.93 39.57 -28.95
C ARG A 44 -11.19 38.77 -30.02
N ASN A 45 -11.93 38.04 -30.84
CA ASN A 45 -11.35 37.19 -31.89
C ASN A 45 -10.82 38.02 -33.08
N LEU A 46 -9.68 38.68 -32.86
CA LEU A 46 -8.98 39.44 -33.89
C LEU A 46 -8.14 38.59 -34.82
N SER A 47 -7.82 37.35 -34.37
CA SER A 47 -7.00 36.40 -35.12
C SER A 47 -7.74 35.61 -36.20
N GLY A 48 -9.06 35.81 -36.32
CA GLY A 48 -9.87 35.11 -37.34
C GLY A 48 -10.04 33.60 -37.07
N ARG A 49 -9.85 33.15 -35.83
CA ARG A 49 -10.12 31.76 -35.47
C ARG A 49 -11.58 31.39 -35.64
N THR A 50 -11.90 30.14 -35.90
CA THR A 50 -13.28 29.69 -35.85
C THR A 50 -13.88 29.91 -34.46
N GLU A 51 -15.19 30.00 -34.34
CA GLU A 51 -15.88 30.12 -33.06
C GLU A 51 -15.45 29.01 -32.08
N THR A 52 -15.41 27.78 -32.57
CA THR A 52 -15.01 26.60 -31.74
C THR A 52 -13.59 26.72 -31.28
N ASP A 53 -12.65 27.03 -32.16
CA ASP A 53 -11.23 27.16 -31.80
C ASP A 53 -11.00 28.30 -30.80
N PHE A 54 -11.73 29.38 -30.95
CA PHE A 54 -11.62 30.53 -30.06
C PHE A 54 -12.19 30.24 -28.68
N LYS A 55 -13.33 29.54 -28.58
CA LYS A 55 -13.88 29.04 -27.31
C LYS A 55 -12.92 28.08 -26.61
N ASN A 56 -12.33 27.15 -27.35
CA ASN A 56 -11.36 26.20 -26.81
C ASN A 56 -10.13 26.95 -26.28
N TYR A 57 -9.59 27.88 -27.03
CA TYR A 57 -8.46 28.70 -26.62
C TYR A 57 -8.71 29.42 -25.28
N LEU A 58 -9.86 30.11 -25.13
CA LEU A 58 -10.21 30.78 -23.86
C LEU A 58 -10.44 29.79 -22.73
N THR A 59 -11.02 28.63 -23.04
CA THR A 59 -11.25 27.57 -22.04
C THR A 59 -9.95 27.01 -21.51
N ASP A 60 -8.95 26.81 -22.36
CA ASP A 60 -7.64 26.29 -21.97
C ASP A 60 -6.89 27.31 -21.10
N ILE A 61 -7.00 28.61 -21.40
CA ILE A 61 -6.45 29.65 -20.53
C ILE A 61 -7.12 29.63 -19.16
N ALA A 62 -8.46 29.60 -19.12
CA ALA A 62 -9.21 29.57 -17.87
C ALA A 62 -8.85 28.32 -17.00
N ARG A 63 -8.73 27.14 -17.61
CA ARG A 63 -8.28 25.92 -16.96
C ARG A 63 -6.86 26.03 -16.39
N THR A 64 -5.94 26.59 -17.20
CA THR A 64 -4.56 26.81 -16.80
C THR A 64 -4.46 27.72 -15.59
N ASN A 65 -5.27 28.78 -15.55
CA ASN A 65 -5.28 29.72 -14.44
C ASN A 65 -5.86 29.10 -13.14
N ILE A 66 -6.89 28.25 -13.25
CA ILE A 66 -7.32 27.43 -12.10
C ILE A 66 -6.18 26.53 -11.60
N GLY A 67 -5.45 25.89 -12.51
CA GLY A 67 -4.28 25.10 -12.18
C GLY A 67 -3.24 25.90 -11.37
N LYS A 68 -2.94 27.13 -11.80
CA LYS A 68 -2.05 28.05 -11.08
C LYS A 68 -2.60 28.44 -9.70
N GLN A 69 -3.89 28.74 -9.56
CA GLN A 69 -4.51 29.04 -8.27
C GLN A 69 -4.39 27.86 -7.29
N ILE A 70 -4.61 26.63 -7.77
CA ILE A 70 -4.43 25.43 -6.98
C ILE A 70 -2.96 25.26 -6.59
N GLN A 71 -2.01 25.50 -7.51
CA GLN A 71 -0.58 25.42 -7.23
C GLN A 71 -0.14 26.43 -6.15
N ILE A 72 -0.71 27.64 -6.15
CA ILE A 72 -0.48 28.62 -5.08
C ILE A 72 -1.01 28.08 -3.75
N ARG A 73 -2.25 27.56 -3.71
CA ARG A 73 -2.81 26.95 -2.50
C ARG A 73 -1.95 25.78 -1.99
N ILE A 74 -1.41 24.95 -2.88
CA ILE A 74 -0.48 23.87 -2.52
C ILE A 74 0.78 24.44 -1.84
N SER A 75 1.36 25.49 -2.42
CA SER A 75 2.56 26.14 -1.87
C SER A 75 2.31 26.74 -0.50
N ASP A 76 1.16 27.40 -0.32
CA ASP A 76 0.75 27.98 0.95
C ASP A 76 0.53 26.91 2.03
N HIS A 77 -0.15 25.81 1.67
CA HIS A 77 -0.32 24.68 2.57
C HIS A 77 0.99 23.94 2.88
N ALA A 78 1.90 23.82 1.94
CA ALA A 78 3.22 23.21 2.19
C ALA A 78 4.05 24.00 3.21
N SER A 79 3.88 25.32 3.25
CA SER A 79 4.55 26.19 4.23
C SER A 79 3.92 26.16 5.63
N LEU A 80 2.62 25.82 5.73
CA LEU A 80 1.85 25.82 6.99
C LEU A 80 1.77 24.45 7.67
N ASN A 81 2.11 23.37 6.98
CA ASN A 81 1.77 22.04 7.44
C ASN A 81 2.83 21.37 8.30
N LYS A 82 2.68 21.55 9.59
CA LYS A 82 2.98 20.57 10.62
C LYS A 82 1.72 20.34 11.46
N VAL A 83 0.69 19.73 10.90
CA VAL A 83 -0.37 19.18 11.73
C VAL A 83 0.20 17.93 12.39
N SER A 84 0.66 18.09 13.62
CA SER A 84 1.14 17.00 14.47
C SER A 84 -0.02 16.49 15.29
N ILE A 85 -0.47 15.27 14.99
CA ILE A 85 -1.33 14.50 15.88
C ILE A 85 -0.42 13.48 16.57
N ASN A 86 -0.31 13.56 17.90
CA ASN A 86 0.53 12.69 18.74
C ASN A 86 2.01 12.60 18.33
N GLY A 87 2.62 13.72 17.92
CA GLY A 87 4.04 13.79 17.60
C GLY A 87 4.43 13.13 16.27
N ARG A 88 3.49 12.65 15.48
CA ARG A 88 3.73 12.12 14.12
C ARG A 88 3.24 13.12 13.08
N SER A 89 4.16 13.56 12.22
CA SER A 89 3.84 14.42 11.07
C SER A 89 3.06 13.61 10.04
N TYR A 90 1.76 13.83 9.90
CA TYR A 90 0.88 13.06 9.02
C TYR A 90 0.87 13.52 7.57
N ILE A 91 1.55 14.61 7.24
CA ILE A 91 1.60 15.10 5.86
C ILE A 91 3.06 15.24 5.41
N SER A 92 3.68 14.12 5.07
CA SER A 92 4.87 14.11 4.20
C SER A 92 4.47 13.92 2.73
N TYR A 93 3.37 14.56 2.31
CA TYR A 93 2.93 14.52 0.90
C TYR A 93 3.63 15.55 0.01
N THR A 94 4.60 16.30 0.55
CA THR A 94 5.29 17.37 -0.17
C THR A 94 6.35 16.91 -1.15
N SER A 95 6.62 15.63 -1.30
CA SER A 95 7.69 15.19 -2.21
C SER A 95 7.23 14.54 -3.52
N SER A 96 5.93 14.45 -3.81
CA SER A 96 5.52 14.01 -5.13
C SER A 96 5.24 15.19 -6.05
N THR A 97 6.29 15.79 -6.58
CA THR A 97 6.28 16.65 -7.77
C THR A 97 5.52 16.04 -8.97
N LYS A 98 5.12 14.79 -8.89
CA LYS A 98 4.28 14.11 -9.89
C LYS A 98 2.81 14.56 -9.88
N PHE A 99 2.29 15.10 -8.78
CA PHE A 99 0.92 15.63 -8.75
C PHE A 99 0.79 17.01 -9.43
N SER A 100 1.89 17.72 -9.64
CA SER A 100 1.85 19.09 -10.20
C SER A 100 1.79 19.15 -11.72
N THR A 101 2.10 18.08 -12.45
CA THR A 101 2.17 18.09 -13.93
C THR A 101 0.99 17.44 -14.64
N ASP A 102 0.26 16.53 -13.97
CA ASP A 102 -0.95 15.90 -14.50
C ASP A 102 -2.20 16.34 -13.72
N LEU A 103 -2.40 17.65 -13.58
CA LEU A 103 -3.65 18.23 -13.08
C LEU A 103 -4.79 17.98 -14.09
N ASN A 104 -5.04 16.70 -14.37
CA ASN A 104 -6.27 16.23 -14.96
C ASN A 104 -7.38 16.37 -13.91
N ILE A 105 -7.67 17.66 -13.55
CA ILE A 105 -8.61 17.99 -12.48
C ILE A 105 -9.99 17.59 -12.96
N LYS A 106 -10.37 16.36 -12.67
CA LYS A 106 -11.69 15.76 -12.99
C LYS A 106 -12.87 16.61 -12.53
N LEU A 107 -12.61 17.59 -11.66
CA LEU A 107 -13.63 18.44 -11.03
C LEU A 107 -13.75 19.82 -11.68
N ILE A 108 -12.84 20.22 -12.59
CA ILE A 108 -12.97 21.47 -13.32
C ILE A 108 -14.10 21.35 -14.33
N LYS A 109 -15.08 22.22 -14.19
CA LYS A 109 -16.14 22.42 -15.16
C LYS A 109 -15.86 23.70 -15.95
N THR A 110 -16.25 23.70 -17.21
CA THR A 110 -16.06 24.84 -18.10
C THR A 110 -17.36 25.18 -18.81
N LYS A 111 -17.52 26.46 -19.10
CA LYS A 111 -18.54 26.97 -20.01
C LYS A 111 -17.89 28.01 -20.89
N ALA A 112 -18.32 28.11 -22.15
CA ALA A 112 -17.82 29.10 -23.08
C ALA A 112 -19.00 29.70 -23.86
N TYR A 113 -18.89 31.00 -24.18
CA TYR A 113 -19.84 31.77 -24.95
C TYR A 113 -19.11 32.59 -25.99
N TYR A 114 -19.70 32.76 -27.14
CA TYR A 114 -19.19 33.60 -28.24
C TYR A 114 -20.31 34.42 -28.85
N ASN A 115 -20.06 35.72 -28.99
CA ASN A 115 -20.95 36.62 -29.72
C ASN A 115 -20.38 36.83 -31.12
N SER A 116 -21.03 36.27 -32.12
CA SER A 116 -20.59 36.35 -33.52
C SER A 116 -20.66 37.79 -34.11
N PHE A 117 -21.49 38.63 -33.52
CA PHE A 117 -21.64 40.02 -33.98
C PHE A 117 -20.50 40.92 -33.50
N THR A 118 -20.21 40.88 -32.18
CA THR A 118 -19.11 41.65 -31.58
C THR A 118 -17.76 40.96 -31.73
N LYS A 119 -17.74 39.68 -32.13
CA LYS A 119 -16.57 38.76 -32.14
C LYS A 119 -15.92 38.57 -30.77
N GLU A 120 -16.68 38.78 -29.73
CA GLU A 120 -16.22 38.61 -28.34
C GLU A 120 -16.53 37.21 -27.84
N GLY A 121 -15.55 36.60 -27.17
CA GLY A 121 -15.67 35.32 -26.53
C GLY A 121 -15.42 35.42 -25.03
N TYR A 122 -16.11 34.57 -24.31
CA TYR A 122 -16.00 34.42 -22.87
C TYR A 122 -15.85 32.95 -22.54
N SER A 123 -15.02 32.63 -21.56
CA SER A 123 -14.97 31.29 -20.98
C SER A 123 -14.85 31.38 -19.49
N ILE A 124 -15.51 30.49 -18.78
CA ILE A 124 -15.33 30.28 -17.36
C ILE A 124 -14.91 28.82 -17.08
N ALA A 125 -13.86 28.67 -16.29
CA ALA A 125 -13.55 27.41 -15.63
C ALA A 125 -13.86 27.56 -14.14
N TYR A 126 -14.40 26.52 -13.51
CA TYR A 126 -14.75 26.57 -12.09
C TYR A 126 -14.76 25.20 -11.42
N ILE A 127 -14.47 25.21 -10.11
CA ILE A 127 -14.63 24.08 -9.19
C ILE A 127 -15.62 24.51 -8.12
N ASN A 128 -16.65 23.72 -7.86
CA ASN A 128 -17.51 23.89 -6.71
C ASN A 128 -16.85 23.19 -5.51
N GLU A 129 -16.35 23.95 -4.54
CA GLU A 129 -15.57 23.44 -3.41
C GLU A 129 -16.39 22.46 -2.56
N SER A 130 -17.63 22.78 -2.21
CA SER A 130 -18.49 21.88 -1.38
C SER A 130 -18.75 20.55 -2.09
N LYS A 131 -18.95 20.58 -3.41
CA LYS A 131 -19.19 19.37 -4.20
C LYS A 131 -17.92 18.53 -4.33
N ALA A 132 -16.79 19.19 -4.51
CA ALA A 132 -15.49 18.54 -4.54
C ALA A 132 -15.15 17.88 -3.20
N ILE A 133 -15.33 18.61 -2.09
CA ILE A 133 -15.17 18.09 -0.72
C ILE A 133 -16.05 16.84 -0.51
N SER A 134 -17.35 16.96 -0.82
CA SER A 134 -18.29 15.83 -0.68
C SER A 134 -17.84 14.60 -1.49
N THR A 135 -17.29 14.79 -2.67
CA THR A 135 -16.78 13.70 -3.51
C THR A 135 -15.58 13.02 -2.84
N TYR A 136 -14.60 13.78 -2.39
CA TYR A 136 -13.39 13.19 -1.76
C TYR A 136 -13.66 12.59 -0.39
N VAL A 137 -14.57 13.15 0.42
CA VAL A 137 -15.03 12.51 1.67
C VAL A 137 -15.69 11.17 1.36
N LYS A 138 -16.53 11.11 0.32
CA LYS A 138 -17.14 9.85 -0.13
C LYS A 138 -16.09 8.83 -0.55
N ASP A 139 -15.06 9.25 -1.28
CA ASP A 139 -13.97 8.36 -1.72
C ASP A 139 -13.19 7.80 -0.49
N VAL A 140 -12.88 8.64 0.51
CA VAL A 140 -12.29 8.19 1.78
C VAL A 140 -13.19 7.15 2.46
N ARG A 141 -14.49 7.41 2.57
CA ARG A 141 -15.45 6.49 3.20
C ARG A 141 -15.56 5.16 2.45
N ILE A 142 -15.53 5.16 1.12
CA ILE A 142 -15.50 3.94 0.31
C ILE A 142 -14.27 3.10 0.63
N ILE A 143 -13.09 3.72 0.73
CA ILE A 143 -11.85 3.03 1.08
C ILE A 143 -11.94 2.45 2.50
N TYR A 144 -12.39 3.21 3.48
CA TYR A 144 -12.56 2.74 4.85
C TYR A 144 -13.53 1.56 4.95
N ASN A 145 -14.66 1.64 4.25
CA ASN A 145 -15.62 0.54 4.21
C ASN A 145 -15.01 -0.74 3.60
N LYS A 146 -14.18 -0.61 2.57
CA LYS A 146 -13.47 -1.76 2.00
C LYS A 146 -12.52 -2.39 3.02
N ILE A 147 -11.74 -1.57 3.74
CA ILE A 147 -10.81 -2.04 4.77
C ILE A 147 -11.58 -2.73 5.90
N SER A 148 -12.66 -2.11 6.40
CA SER A 148 -13.48 -2.67 7.47
C SER A 148 -14.13 -4.00 7.06
N ASN A 149 -14.62 -4.09 5.83
CA ASN A 149 -15.20 -5.32 5.30
C ASN A 149 -14.13 -6.42 5.17
N ALA A 150 -12.94 -6.10 4.70
CA ALA A 150 -11.85 -7.06 4.62
C ALA A 150 -11.43 -7.58 6.01
N ILE A 151 -11.42 -6.71 7.03
CA ILE A 151 -11.20 -7.12 8.42
C ILE A 151 -12.29 -8.09 8.89
N ALA A 152 -13.56 -7.81 8.62
CA ALA A 152 -14.68 -8.69 9.00
C ALA A 152 -14.63 -10.05 8.27
N ILE A 153 -14.25 -10.06 6.98
CA ILE A 153 -14.04 -11.29 6.21
C ILE A 153 -12.87 -12.09 6.81
N ALA A 154 -11.77 -11.43 7.17
CA ALA A 154 -10.64 -12.08 7.81
C ALA A 154 -11.03 -12.72 9.15
N ASP A 155 -11.85 -12.06 9.98
CA ASP A 155 -12.37 -12.65 11.23
C ASP A 155 -13.20 -13.91 10.97
N THR A 156 -13.99 -13.90 9.90
CA THR A 156 -14.74 -15.10 9.49
C THR A 156 -13.80 -16.24 9.07
N TYR A 157 -12.72 -15.93 8.34
CA TYR A 157 -11.73 -16.94 7.99
C TYR A 157 -10.98 -17.47 9.21
N VAL A 158 -10.65 -16.63 10.19
CA VAL A 158 -10.03 -17.07 11.44
C VAL A 158 -10.94 -18.03 12.20
N SER A 159 -12.22 -17.70 12.37
CA SER A 159 -13.19 -18.52 13.08
C SER A 159 -13.45 -19.87 12.41
N THR A 160 -13.19 -19.98 11.10
CA THR A 160 -13.32 -21.21 10.32
C THR A 160 -11.99 -21.93 10.06
N GLY A 161 -10.89 -21.50 10.73
CA GLY A 161 -9.57 -22.13 10.65
C GLY A 161 -8.76 -21.80 9.39
N PHE A 162 -9.22 -20.85 8.54
CA PHE A 162 -8.52 -20.46 7.31
C PHE A 162 -7.55 -19.29 7.53
N LYS A 163 -6.62 -19.39 8.48
CA LYS A 163 -5.72 -18.29 8.87
C LYS A 163 -4.91 -17.70 7.71
N THR A 164 -4.45 -18.53 6.76
CA THR A 164 -3.71 -18.05 5.57
C THR A 164 -4.59 -17.16 4.68
N LYS A 165 -5.89 -17.51 4.51
CA LYS A 165 -6.82 -16.66 3.75
C LYS A 165 -7.11 -15.37 4.50
N ALA A 166 -7.29 -15.44 5.81
CA ALA A 166 -7.46 -14.27 6.67
C ALA A 166 -6.28 -13.30 6.52
N ARG A 167 -5.06 -13.82 6.57
CA ARG A 167 -3.85 -13.02 6.38
C ARG A 167 -3.81 -12.35 5.01
N ALA A 168 -4.06 -13.09 3.94
CA ALA A 168 -4.08 -12.55 2.58
C ALA A 168 -5.10 -11.41 2.44
N GLU A 169 -6.29 -11.54 3.05
CA GLU A 169 -7.32 -10.51 3.04
C GLU A 169 -6.88 -9.24 3.79
N LEU A 170 -6.24 -9.40 4.96
CA LEU A 170 -5.71 -8.26 5.72
C LEU A 170 -4.55 -7.55 5.00
N GLU A 171 -3.67 -8.28 4.33
CA GLU A 171 -2.58 -7.68 3.52
C GLU A 171 -3.15 -6.90 2.33
N ASN A 172 -4.20 -7.43 1.66
CA ASN A 172 -4.90 -6.70 0.62
C ASN A 172 -5.55 -5.42 1.16
N ALA A 173 -6.17 -5.48 2.35
CA ALA A 173 -6.73 -4.32 3.01
C ALA A 173 -5.65 -3.27 3.33
N ARG A 174 -4.45 -3.70 3.73
CA ARG A 174 -3.33 -2.79 3.98
C ARG A 174 -2.94 -1.98 2.74
N CYS A 175 -3.01 -2.58 1.57
CA CYS A 175 -2.73 -1.90 0.31
C CYS A 175 -3.76 -0.80 -0.03
N GLU A 176 -5.01 -0.91 0.45
CA GLU A 176 -6.05 0.10 0.19
C GLU A 176 -5.70 1.47 0.81
N PHE A 177 -4.94 1.52 1.92
CA PHE A 177 -4.52 2.79 2.53
C PHE A 177 -3.70 3.68 1.60
N SER A 178 -2.98 3.10 0.64
CA SER A 178 -2.21 3.88 -0.35
C SER A 178 -3.09 4.76 -1.24
N LYS A 179 -4.36 4.39 -1.41
CA LYS A 179 -5.34 5.11 -2.23
C LYS A 179 -5.92 6.35 -1.52
N LEU A 180 -5.68 6.51 -0.23
CA LEU A 180 -6.14 7.66 0.55
C LEU A 180 -5.36 8.94 0.23
N GLY A 181 -4.19 8.84 -0.40
CA GLY A 181 -3.32 9.97 -0.64
C GLY A 181 -3.98 11.11 -1.41
N GLU A 182 -4.58 10.79 -2.55
CA GLU A 182 -5.25 11.78 -3.41
C GLU A 182 -6.45 12.43 -2.71
N PRO A 183 -7.42 11.69 -2.13
CA PRO A 183 -8.53 12.30 -1.43
C PRO A 183 -8.10 13.24 -0.30
N TYR A 184 -7.16 12.85 0.54
CA TYR A 184 -6.69 13.70 1.64
C TYR A 184 -5.98 14.96 1.16
N PHE A 185 -5.17 14.84 0.11
CA PHE A 185 -4.54 15.99 -0.52
C PHE A 185 -5.57 17.03 -0.96
N TRP A 186 -6.62 16.61 -1.66
CA TRP A 186 -7.66 17.50 -2.11
C TRP A 186 -8.48 18.10 -0.96
N LEU A 187 -8.80 17.31 0.07
CA LEU A 187 -9.50 17.83 1.24
C LEU A 187 -8.72 18.95 1.93
N ALA A 188 -7.39 18.81 2.03
CA ALA A 188 -6.53 19.86 2.59
C ALA A 188 -6.55 21.13 1.74
N ILE A 189 -6.42 21.02 0.40
CA ILE A 189 -6.39 22.17 -0.52
C ILE A 189 -7.74 22.90 -0.61
N LEU A 190 -8.84 22.16 -0.48
CA LEU A 190 -10.19 22.71 -0.53
C LEU A 190 -10.65 23.29 0.82
N ASN A 191 -9.74 23.42 1.80
CA ASN A 191 -10.03 23.93 3.13
C ASN A 191 -11.17 23.13 3.84
N TYR A 192 -11.11 21.78 3.74
CA TYR A 192 -12.01 20.94 4.52
C TYR A 192 -11.83 21.26 6.01
N PRO A 193 -12.92 21.37 6.81
CA PRO A 193 -12.83 21.75 8.20
C PRO A 193 -11.82 20.91 8.97
N GLU A 194 -10.93 21.57 9.72
CA GLU A 194 -9.80 20.90 10.39
C GLU A 194 -10.26 19.82 11.38
N ASN A 195 -11.36 20.06 12.11
CA ASN A 195 -11.90 19.08 13.05
C ASN A 195 -12.41 17.83 12.32
N ASP A 196 -13.15 18.01 11.23
CA ASP A 196 -13.68 16.89 10.44
C ASP A 196 -12.54 16.09 9.77
N LEU A 197 -11.48 16.80 9.35
CA LEU A 197 -10.27 16.14 8.81
C LEU A 197 -9.54 15.33 9.89
N LYS A 198 -9.46 15.86 11.13
CA LYS A 198 -8.91 15.14 12.29
C LYS A 198 -9.70 13.87 12.58
N ASP A 199 -11.02 13.93 12.53
CA ASP A 199 -11.88 12.76 12.76
C ASP A 199 -11.63 11.67 11.71
N LEU A 200 -11.50 12.03 10.43
CA LEU A 200 -11.12 11.08 9.38
C LEU A 200 -9.74 10.47 9.63
N LEU A 201 -8.76 11.25 10.06
CA LEU A 201 -7.41 10.77 10.35
C LEU A 201 -7.37 9.85 11.59
N LEU A 202 -8.17 10.13 12.61
CA LEU A 202 -8.31 9.26 13.78
C LEU A 202 -8.92 7.91 13.39
N GLU A 203 -9.96 7.91 12.56
CA GLU A 203 -10.55 6.67 12.03
C GLU A 203 -9.54 5.86 11.20
N LYS A 204 -8.76 6.52 10.33
CA LYS A 204 -7.65 5.89 9.61
C LYS A 204 -6.68 5.19 10.56
N THR A 205 -6.24 5.93 11.59
CA THR A 205 -5.28 5.41 12.58
C THR A 205 -5.86 4.19 13.32
N SER A 206 -7.12 4.23 13.70
CA SER A 206 -7.82 3.11 14.35
C SER A 206 -7.85 1.87 13.44
N LEU A 207 -8.17 2.04 12.16
CA LEU A 207 -8.17 0.95 11.18
C LEU A 207 -6.76 0.37 10.96
N GLU A 208 -5.74 1.23 10.86
CA GLU A 208 -4.33 0.80 10.74
C GLU A 208 -3.87 -0.01 11.96
N GLN A 209 -4.22 0.45 13.17
CA GLN A 209 -3.90 -0.26 14.41
C GLN A 209 -4.60 -1.62 14.49
N THR A 210 -5.90 -1.65 14.19
CA THR A 210 -6.69 -2.90 14.18
C THR A 210 -6.10 -3.90 13.19
N LEU A 211 -5.78 -3.47 11.99
CA LEU A 211 -5.21 -4.31 10.94
C LEU A 211 -3.83 -4.83 11.34
N THR A 212 -2.98 -3.97 11.89
CA THR A 212 -1.63 -4.34 12.35
C THR A 212 -1.71 -5.36 13.48
N TYR A 213 -2.61 -5.15 14.45
CA TYR A 213 -2.84 -6.07 15.55
C TYR A 213 -3.28 -7.45 15.05
N LYS A 214 -4.29 -7.50 14.17
CA LYS A 214 -4.79 -8.76 13.60
C LYS A 214 -3.75 -9.50 12.76
N LEU A 215 -2.95 -8.78 11.98
CA LEU A 215 -1.83 -9.38 11.24
C LEU A 215 -0.80 -9.99 12.19
N SER A 216 -0.49 -9.31 13.30
CA SER A 216 0.42 -9.81 14.33
C SER A 216 -0.13 -11.08 15.00
N GLU A 217 -1.41 -11.10 15.37
CA GLU A 217 -2.04 -12.30 15.95
C GLU A 217 -1.97 -13.50 15.00
N LEU A 218 -2.23 -13.29 13.70
CA LEU A 218 -2.14 -14.36 12.71
C LEU A 218 -0.71 -14.85 12.48
N GLN A 219 0.28 -13.99 12.66
CA GLN A 219 1.69 -14.35 12.55
C GLN A 219 2.14 -15.22 13.73
N HIS A 220 1.71 -14.88 14.94
CA HIS A 220 2.03 -15.61 16.16
C HIS A 220 1.14 -16.83 16.41
N GLY A 221 0.09 -17.02 15.64
CA GLY A 221 -0.91 -18.06 15.84
C GLY A 221 -0.90 -19.20 14.82
N ILE A 222 0.11 -19.35 13.96
CA ILE A 222 0.20 -20.47 13.02
C ILE A 222 0.78 -21.69 13.75
N ASN A 223 -0.04 -22.70 13.98
CA ASN A 223 0.39 -23.95 14.58
C ASN A 223 0.86 -24.92 13.51
N ILE A 224 2.04 -25.49 13.69
CA ILE A 224 2.64 -26.45 12.76
C ILE A 224 2.91 -27.76 13.52
N TYR A 225 2.41 -28.85 12.94
CA TYR A 225 2.80 -30.20 13.33
C TYR A 225 3.90 -30.69 12.40
N VAL A 226 5.08 -31.03 12.96
CA VAL A 226 6.20 -31.55 12.19
C VAL A 226 6.37 -33.03 12.49
N GLN A 227 6.16 -33.86 11.48
CA GLN A 227 6.44 -35.28 11.50
C GLN A 227 7.74 -35.52 10.73
N CYS A 228 8.86 -35.65 11.44
CA CYS A 228 10.17 -35.85 10.86
C CYS A 228 10.72 -37.24 11.17
N SER A 229 11.19 -37.94 10.15
CA SER A 229 11.91 -39.19 10.26
C SER A 229 13.17 -39.09 9.41
N ALA A 230 14.34 -39.16 10.04
CA ALA A 230 15.62 -39.09 9.36
C ALA A 230 16.49 -40.28 9.82
N ASP A 231 17.09 -40.96 8.87
CA ASP A 231 18.00 -42.08 9.09
C ASP A 231 19.39 -41.76 8.59
N MET A 232 20.38 -41.96 9.47
CA MET A 232 21.79 -41.77 9.14
C MET A 232 22.51 -43.13 9.31
N PHE A 233 22.58 -43.86 8.20
CA PHE A 233 23.21 -45.19 8.11
C PHE A 233 22.66 -46.18 9.14
N GLY A 234 21.30 -46.27 9.24
CA GLY A 234 20.61 -47.16 10.17
C GLY A 234 20.45 -46.61 11.60
N THR A 235 20.83 -45.34 11.82
CA THR A 235 20.67 -44.67 13.11
C THR A 235 19.78 -43.44 12.99
N PRO A 236 18.74 -43.26 13.82
CA PRO A 236 17.88 -42.07 13.77
C PRO A 236 18.68 -40.77 13.95
N TYR A 237 18.47 -39.79 13.05
CA TYR A 237 19.06 -38.48 13.14
C TYR A 237 18.02 -37.44 13.59
N LEU A 238 17.96 -37.24 14.92
CA LEU A 238 16.92 -36.41 15.55
C LEU A 238 17.08 -34.90 15.34
N GLN A 239 18.29 -34.45 14.99
CA GLN A 239 18.60 -33.02 14.87
C GLN A 239 17.86 -32.35 13.69
N LEU A 240 17.55 -33.10 12.64
CA LEU A 240 16.88 -32.57 11.45
C LEU A 240 15.55 -31.85 11.79
N GLU A 241 14.77 -32.40 12.70
CA GLU A 241 13.50 -31.78 13.13
C GLU A 241 13.72 -30.42 13.79
N GLY A 242 14.74 -30.31 14.66
CA GLY A 242 15.13 -29.05 15.29
C GLY A 242 15.57 -28.01 14.26
N ASP A 243 16.41 -28.40 13.31
CA ASP A 243 16.95 -27.54 12.28
C ASP A 243 15.85 -27.01 11.33
N ILE A 244 14.74 -27.77 11.15
CA ILE A 244 13.56 -27.33 10.39
C ILE A 244 12.68 -26.37 11.21
N LYS A 245 12.52 -26.64 12.52
CA LYS A 245 11.67 -25.83 13.40
C LYS A 245 12.26 -24.46 13.72
N GLU A 246 13.59 -24.35 13.82
CA GLU A 246 14.27 -23.11 14.21
C GLU A 246 13.92 -21.90 13.33
N PRO A 247 14.05 -21.92 11.98
CA PRO A 247 13.68 -20.79 11.13
C PRO A 247 12.19 -20.44 11.17
N LEU A 248 11.31 -21.43 11.34
CA LEU A 248 9.87 -21.22 11.48
C LEU A 248 9.51 -20.56 12.82
N SER A 249 10.22 -20.90 13.89
CA SER A 249 10.07 -20.27 15.21
C SER A 249 10.43 -18.78 15.16
N ILE A 250 11.49 -18.40 14.42
CA ILE A 250 11.94 -17.01 14.28
C ILE A 250 10.83 -16.13 13.66
N ILE A 251 10.02 -16.68 12.75
CA ILE A 251 8.88 -15.97 12.16
C ILE A 251 7.59 -16.06 12.98
N GLY A 252 7.65 -16.64 14.20
CA GLY A 252 6.53 -16.68 15.15
C GLY A 252 5.54 -17.82 14.92
N CYS A 253 5.94 -18.92 14.25
CA CYS A 253 5.14 -20.14 14.23
C CYS A 253 5.22 -20.88 15.56
N ASN A 254 4.12 -21.49 15.98
CA ASN A 254 4.03 -22.39 17.11
C ASN A 254 4.12 -23.84 16.63
N PHE A 255 4.62 -24.73 17.48
CA PHE A 255 4.66 -26.16 17.20
C PHE A 255 3.74 -26.90 18.16
N CYS A 256 2.85 -27.72 17.61
CA CYS A 256 1.94 -28.60 18.37
C CYS A 256 2.39 -30.06 18.28
N ASN A 257 1.94 -30.85 19.25
CA ASN A 257 2.23 -32.30 19.32
C ASN A 257 1.09 -33.15 18.71
N ASP A 258 -0.04 -32.54 18.38
CA ASP A 258 -1.18 -33.21 17.77
C ASP A 258 -1.43 -32.58 16.37
N ALA A 259 -1.48 -33.44 15.36
CA ALA A 259 -1.79 -33.03 13.98
C ALA A 259 -3.17 -32.38 13.85
N ASN A 260 -4.12 -32.71 14.73
CA ASN A 260 -5.47 -32.14 14.72
C ASN A 260 -5.51 -30.68 15.20
N GLU A 261 -4.51 -30.25 15.99
CA GLU A 261 -4.39 -28.88 16.48
C GLU A 261 -3.56 -27.98 15.54
N ALA A 262 -3.00 -28.58 14.49
CA ALA A 262 -2.15 -27.89 13.55
C ALA A 262 -2.93 -27.18 12.45
N ASP A 263 -2.46 -26.00 12.04
CA ASP A 263 -2.89 -25.34 10.78
C ASP A 263 -2.20 -26.00 9.57
N TRP A 264 -0.97 -26.49 9.78
CA TRP A 264 -0.13 -27.13 8.77
C TRP A 264 0.53 -28.39 9.30
N ILE A 265 0.56 -29.43 8.49
CA ILE A 265 1.28 -30.67 8.74
C ILE A 265 2.47 -30.72 7.78
N VAL A 266 3.66 -30.78 8.33
CA VAL A 266 4.93 -30.98 7.60
C VAL A 266 5.38 -32.39 7.84
N THR A 267 5.45 -33.20 6.79
CA THR A 267 6.00 -34.56 6.85
C THR A 267 7.33 -34.60 6.11
N VAL A 268 8.37 -35.01 6.78
CA VAL A 268 9.72 -35.19 6.20
C VAL A 268 10.19 -36.61 6.47
N ARG A 269 10.60 -37.28 5.40
CA ARG A 269 11.26 -38.60 5.47
C ARG A 269 12.59 -38.48 4.76
N SER A 270 13.69 -38.74 5.47
CA SER A 270 15.03 -38.55 4.94
C SER A 270 15.94 -39.73 5.30
N ALA A 271 16.88 -40.01 4.40
CA ALA A 271 17.91 -41.02 4.61
C ALA A 271 19.24 -40.57 4.04
N ALA A 272 20.32 -40.95 4.69
CA ALA A 272 21.69 -40.73 4.23
C ALA A 272 22.29 -42.03 3.67
N GLU A 273 23.02 -41.92 2.58
CA GLU A 273 23.77 -43.00 1.94
C GLU A 273 25.26 -42.65 1.81
N GLU A 274 26.13 -43.61 2.03
CA GLU A 274 27.53 -43.47 1.74
C GLU A 274 27.74 -43.43 0.23
N TYR A 275 28.48 -42.42 -0.27
CA TYR A 275 28.69 -42.28 -1.70
C TYR A 275 30.10 -42.62 -2.13
N ASN A 276 31.11 -41.91 -1.60
CA ASN A 276 32.49 -42.07 -2.05
C ASN A 276 33.49 -41.62 -0.97
N HIS A 277 34.67 -42.24 -1.04
CA HIS A 277 35.82 -41.87 -0.20
C HIS A 277 37.05 -41.67 -1.15
N ILE A 278 37.68 -40.54 -1.05
CA ILE A 278 38.87 -40.22 -1.88
C ILE A 278 40.01 -39.87 -0.95
N THR A 279 41.18 -40.48 -1.19
CA THR A 279 42.43 -40.17 -0.49
C THR A 279 43.45 -39.63 -1.46
N ILE A 280 43.96 -38.41 -1.25
CA ILE A 280 44.97 -37.76 -2.09
C ILE A 280 46.03 -37.18 -1.15
N GLY A 281 47.30 -37.63 -1.34
CA GLY A 281 48.42 -37.06 -0.60
C GLY A 281 48.32 -37.18 0.93
N GLY A 282 47.66 -38.23 1.44
CA GLY A 282 47.45 -38.46 2.87
C GLY A 282 46.19 -37.74 3.45
N ASN A 283 45.51 -36.93 2.67
CA ASN A 283 44.23 -36.31 3.06
C ASN A 283 43.05 -37.12 2.54
N SER A 284 42.11 -37.42 3.43
CA SER A 284 40.88 -38.15 3.09
C SER A 284 39.66 -37.19 2.96
N ALA A 285 38.79 -37.47 2.02
CA ALA A 285 37.50 -36.81 1.88
C ALA A 285 36.40 -37.84 1.71
N TYR A 286 35.42 -37.79 2.58
CA TYR A 286 34.24 -38.64 2.61
C TYR A 286 33.05 -37.88 2.04
N PHE A 287 32.24 -38.51 1.20
CA PHE A 287 31.06 -37.94 0.56
C PHE A 287 29.86 -38.81 0.88
N SER A 288 28.75 -38.15 1.20
CA SER A 288 27.47 -38.79 1.46
C SER A 288 26.37 -38.10 0.71
N PHE A 289 25.40 -38.84 0.18
CA PHE A 289 24.15 -38.27 -0.29
C PHE A 289 23.11 -38.33 0.82
N VAL A 290 22.31 -37.28 0.93
CA VAL A 290 21.11 -37.23 1.78
C VAL A 290 19.90 -36.94 0.90
N HIS A 291 18.89 -37.82 0.98
CA HIS A 291 17.64 -37.69 0.25
C HIS A 291 16.53 -37.35 1.24
N ALA A 292 15.63 -36.45 0.88
CA ALA A 292 14.49 -36.10 1.70
C ALA A 292 13.21 -35.96 0.85
N ASN A 293 12.17 -36.70 1.22
CA ASN A 293 10.82 -36.52 0.72
C ASN A 293 10.06 -35.62 1.68
N ILE A 294 9.43 -34.55 1.14
CA ILE A 294 8.75 -33.52 1.90
C ILE A 294 7.31 -33.43 1.42
N SER A 295 6.37 -33.41 2.35
CA SER A 295 4.98 -33.10 2.09
C SER A 295 4.51 -32.00 3.04
N LEU A 296 3.82 -31.00 2.50
CA LEU A 296 3.17 -29.92 3.23
C LEU A 296 1.68 -29.97 3.00
N THR A 297 0.92 -30.25 4.05
CA THR A 297 -0.53 -30.41 3.99
C THR A 297 -1.21 -29.34 4.84
N LYS A 298 -2.24 -28.73 4.29
CA LYS A 298 -3.10 -27.80 5.01
C LYS A 298 -4.18 -28.56 5.75
N THR A 299 -4.22 -28.51 7.08
CA THR A 299 -5.12 -29.32 7.92
C THR A 299 -6.58 -29.02 7.64
N ALA A 300 -6.97 -27.75 7.52
CA ALA A 300 -8.36 -27.33 7.30
C ALA A 300 -8.98 -27.87 6.00
N THR A 301 -8.19 -28.13 4.96
CA THR A 301 -8.67 -28.58 3.65
C THR A 301 -8.18 -29.98 3.28
N GLN A 302 -7.29 -30.55 4.07
CA GLN A 302 -6.56 -31.80 3.78
C GLN A 302 -5.83 -31.76 2.41
N GLN A 303 -5.56 -30.54 1.91
CA GLN A 303 -4.89 -30.35 0.63
C GLN A 303 -3.38 -30.42 0.79
N VAL A 304 -2.74 -31.27 0.01
CA VAL A 304 -1.29 -31.27 -0.14
C VAL A 304 -0.90 -30.07 -1.01
N VAL A 305 -0.25 -29.08 -0.39
CA VAL A 305 0.17 -27.83 -1.05
C VAL A 305 1.55 -27.96 -1.70
N TYR A 306 2.37 -28.80 -1.11
CA TYR A 306 3.69 -29.12 -1.65
C TYR A 306 3.99 -30.62 -1.41
N ASN A 307 4.55 -31.25 -2.42
CA ASN A 307 5.12 -32.60 -2.33
C ASN A 307 6.33 -32.64 -3.27
N GLY A 308 7.48 -33.02 -2.74
CA GLY A 308 8.72 -33.03 -3.51
C GLY A 308 9.84 -33.79 -2.84
N GLU A 309 10.88 -34.06 -3.63
CA GLU A 309 12.12 -34.71 -3.18
C GLU A 309 13.29 -33.74 -3.33
N ILE A 310 14.15 -33.74 -2.33
CA ILE A 310 15.42 -32.99 -2.33
C ILE A 310 16.56 -33.99 -2.13
N THR A 311 17.65 -33.78 -2.85
CA THR A 311 18.88 -34.56 -2.69
C THR A 311 20.05 -33.61 -2.54
N GLU A 312 20.83 -33.78 -1.48
CA GLU A 312 22.04 -33.00 -1.23
C GLU A 312 23.26 -33.87 -1.00
N LYS A 313 24.40 -33.37 -1.50
CA LYS A 313 25.69 -33.99 -1.26
C LYS A 313 26.40 -33.28 -0.10
N GLY A 314 26.70 -34.04 0.94
CA GLY A 314 27.56 -33.64 2.03
C GLY A 314 29.00 -34.11 1.84
N SER A 315 29.96 -33.42 2.43
CA SER A 315 31.39 -33.76 2.37
C SER A 315 32.09 -33.44 3.70
N HIS A 316 33.02 -34.31 4.08
CA HIS A 316 33.83 -34.10 5.29
C HIS A 316 35.16 -34.86 5.22
N THR A 317 36.19 -34.39 5.93
CA THR A 317 37.50 -34.99 5.94
C THR A 317 37.68 -36.14 6.93
N HIS A 318 36.75 -36.35 7.85
CA HIS A 318 36.92 -37.33 8.92
C HIS A 318 36.22 -38.66 8.67
N ASN A 319 34.94 -38.63 8.31
CA ASN A 319 34.13 -39.84 8.12
C ASN A 319 32.82 -39.55 7.44
N TYR A 320 32.08 -40.60 7.04
CA TYR A 320 30.77 -40.52 6.40
C TYR A 320 29.70 -39.87 7.28
N ASN A 321 29.74 -40.12 8.62
CA ASN A 321 28.77 -39.51 9.53
C ASN A 321 28.85 -37.98 9.52
N GLN A 322 30.05 -37.41 9.47
CA GLN A 322 30.23 -35.97 9.39
C GLN A 322 29.83 -35.43 7.98
N ALA A 323 30.14 -36.20 6.95
CA ALA A 323 29.66 -35.85 5.57
C ALA A 323 28.13 -35.88 5.50
N ALA A 324 27.45 -36.85 6.08
CA ALA A 324 25.99 -36.91 6.16
C ALA A 324 25.41 -35.71 6.92
N ARG A 325 26.00 -35.30 8.04
CA ARG A 325 25.58 -34.09 8.78
C ARG A 325 25.66 -32.83 7.96
N ASP A 326 26.71 -32.65 7.14
CA ASP A 326 26.83 -31.53 6.20
C ASP A 326 25.68 -31.58 5.16
N GLY A 327 25.36 -32.77 4.65
CA GLY A 327 24.21 -32.97 3.74
C GLY A 327 22.87 -32.65 4.42
N TYR A 328 22.64 -33.11 5.64
CA TYR A 328 21.44 -32.81 6.40
C TYR A 328 21.27 -31.32 6.67
N LYS A 329 22.33 -30.59 6.97
CA LYS A 329 22.30 -29.14 7.15
C LYS A 329 21.84 -28.42 5.87
N LYS A 330 22.31 -28.84 4.71
CA LYS A 330 21.87 -28.27 3.43
C LYS A 330 20.42 -28.57 3.13
N ILE A 331 19.98 -29.82 3.39
CA ILE A 331 18.57 -30.22 3.27
C ILE A 331 17.67 -29.41 4.17
N SER A 332 18.02 -29.24 5.45
CA SER A 332 17.19 -28.46 6.38
C SER A 332 17.01 -27.00 5.94
N GLN A 333 18.04 -26.39 5.33
CA GLN A 333 17.95 -25.04 4.77
C GLN A 333 16.95 -24.99 3.59
N GLN A 334 17.04 -25.93 2.64
CA GLN A 334 16.12 -25.98 1.51
C GLN A 334 14.68 -26.27 1.95
N ILE A 335 14.48 -27.19 2.89
CA ILE A 335 13.17 -27.46 3.47
C ILE A 335 12.58 -26.19 4.09
N SER A 336 13.39 -25.47 4.88
CA SER A 336 12.96 -24.24 5.51
C SER A 336 12.56 -23.16 4.50
N GLU A 337 13.32 -23.00 3.41
CA GLU A 337 12.98 -22.06 2.31
C GLU A 337 11.65 -22.43 1.65
N ILE A 338 11.42 -23.72 1.39
CA ILE A 338 10.15 -24.20 0.82
C ILE A 338 8.99 -23.90 1.76
N LEU A 339 9.14 -24.22 3.06
CA LEU A 339 8.11 -24.00 4.06
C LEU A 339 7.80 -22.52 4.23
N LEU A 340 8.83 -21.67 4.32
CA LEU A 340 8.68 -20.21 4.40
C LEU A 340 7.95 -19.60 3.19
N LYS A 341 8.11 -20.20 2.01
CA LYS A 341 7.42 -19.77 0.78
C LYS A 341 5.92 -20.09 0.79
N HIS A 342 5.53 -21.20 1.40
CA HIS A 342 4.16 -21.71 1.36
C HIS A 342 3.34 -21.38 2.61
N ILE A 343 3.97 -21.23 3.76
CA ILE A 343 3.33 -20.92 5.05
C ILE A 343 3.15 -19.41 5.27
N LYS A 344 3.83 -18.58 4.48
CA LYS A 344 3.71 -17.10 4.52
C LYS A 344 2.34 -16.58 4.22
#